data_2b3c349eaf1105e4976505ebe30e4034
#
_entry.id   2b3c349eaf1105e4976505ebe30e4034
#
_cell.length_a   1.000
_cell.length_b   1.000
_cell.length_c   1.000
_cell.angle_alpha   90.00
_cell.angle_beta   90.00
_cell.angle_gamma   90.00
#
_symmetry.space_group_name_H-M   'P 1'
#
loop_
_entity.id
_entity.type
_entity.pdbx_description
1 polymer ?
#
loop_
_entity_poly.entity_id
_entity_poly.type
_entity_poly.pdbx_seq_one_letter_code
_entity_poly.pdbx_strand_id
1 'polypeptide(L)'
;TINYARRMYIDPDCEKEDYYAILKRNVSKEQWEAFVHKLADDVLKSSTPKRYAEICSNEGWHQELMDFVRKQFSIGLLQEYEKQLLPYHRNEIIECYVHYIYKLMENSRGRDTYREICNYLRHICRYGAKNLAIETATELRTKYRRCRALIEELNKISFD
;
A
#
# COMPACT_ATOMS: atom_id res chain seq x y z
N THR A 1 -3.76 -32.56 8.16
CA THR A 1 -3.41 -31.29 8.84
C THR A 1 -3.03 -30.19 7.84
N ILE A 2 -2.07 -30.45 6.91
CA ILE A 2 -1.63 -29.45 5.90
C ILE A 2 -2.77 -29.03 4.98
N ASN A 3 -3.52 -29.98 4.42
CA ASN A 3 -4.66 -29.68 3.55
C ASN A 3 -5.76 -28.90 4.24
N TYR A 4 -6.03 -29.19 5.51
CA TYR A 4 -6.98 -28.44 6.32
C TYR A 4 -6.50 -27.00 6.54
N ALA A 5 -5.25 -26.81 7.01
CA ALA A 5 -4.69 -25.49 7.24
C ALA A 5 -4.63 -24.64 5.96
N ARG A 6 -4.29 -25.25 4.80
CA ARG A 6 -4.32 -24.57 3.50
C ARG A 6 -5.73 -24.11 3.13
N ARG A 7 -6.73 -24.96 3.31
CA ARG A 7 -8.13 -24.62 3.04
C ARG A 7 -8.60 -23.49 3.93
N MET A 8 -8.30 -23.55 5.23
CA MET A 8 -8.66 -22.51 6.19
C MET A 8 -7.93 -21.19 5.92
N TYR A 9 -6.68 -21.24 5.48
CA TYR A 9 -5.93 -20.04 5.10
C TYR A 9 -6.56 -19.32 3.90
N ILE A 10 -7.14 -20.03 2.96
CA ILE A 10 -7.81 -19.46 1.77
C ILE A 10 -9.23 -19.00 2.09
N ASP A 11 -9.87 -19.53 3.14
CA ASP A 11 -11.24 -19.23 3.50
C ASP A 11 -11.37 -17.82 4.12
N PRO A 12 -12.22 -16.93 3.57
CA PRO A 12 -12.37 -15.56 4.06
C PRO A 12 -12.94 -15.48 5.48
N ASP A 13 -13.70 -16.50 5.92
CA ASP A 13 -14.37 -16.52 7.23
C ASP A 13 -13.46 -17.02 8.36
N CYS A 14 -12.23 -17.46 8.06
CA CYS A 14 -11.28 -17.99 9.02
C CYS A 14 -10.18 -16.99 9.37
N GLU A 15 -10.42 -16.13 10.35
CA GLU A 15 -9.44 -15.12 10.80
C GLU A 15 -8.73 -15.45 12.15
N LYS A 16 -9.16 -16.51 12.87
CA LYS A 16 -8.80 -16.70 14.28
C LYS A 16 -7.48 -17.43 14.55
N GLU A 17 -6.90 -18.08 13.56
CA GLU A 17 -5.66 -18.85 13.74
C GLU A 17 -4.63 -18.49 12.68
N ASP A 18 -3.36 -18.45 13.09
CA ASP A 18 -2.25 -18.24 12.16
C ASP A 18 -1.96 -19.53 11.36
N TYR A 19 -2.85 -19.82 10.41
CA TYR A 19 -2.72 -20.97 9.52
C TYR A 19 -1.45 -20.92 8.68
N TYR A 20 -0.92 -19.73 8.40
CA TYR A 20 0.36 -19.60 7.71
C TYR A 20 1.51 -20.17 8.53
N ALA A 21 1.59 -19.84 9.82
CA ALA A 21 2.60 -20.41 10.71
C ALA A 21 2.43 -21.93 10.88
N ILE A 22 1.19 -22.42 10.92
CA ILE A 22 0.90 -23.85 10.96
C ILE A 22 1.44 -24.54 9.69
N LEU A 23 1.18 -23.98 8.50
CA LEU A 23 1.69 -24.52 7.24
C LEU A 23 3.21 -24.50 7.22
N LYS A 24 3.84 -23.41 7.61
CA LYS A 24 5.29 -23.25 7.65
C LYS A 24 6.00 -24.24 8.57
N ARG A 25 5.35 -24.68 9.65
CA ARG A 25 5.90 -25.72 10.56
C ARG A 25 5.72 -27.14 10.05
N ASN A 26 4.70 -27.41 9.27
CA ASN A 26 4.31 -28.77 8.87
C ASN A 26 4.77 -29.15 7.45
N VAL A 27 5.11 -28.19 6.60
CA VAL A 27 5.71 -28.43 5.27
C VAL A 27 7.22 -28.46 5.42
N SER A 28 7.88 -29.44 4.80
CA SER A 28 9.35 -29.55 4.86
C SER A 28 10.02 -28.35 4.19
N LYS A 29 11.22 -27.99 4.63
CA LYS A 29 11.97 -26.85 4.07
C LYS A 29 12.22 -27.01 2.56
N GLU A 30 12.50 -28.23 2.12
CA GLU A 30 12.76 -28.55 0.71
C GLU A 30 11.53 -28.38 -0.18
N GLN A 31 10.33 -28.53 0.39
CA GLN A 31 9.07 -28.42 -0.32
C GLN A 31 8.42 -27.04 -0.16
N TRP A 32 8.89 -26.22 0.79
CA TRP A 32 8.26 -24.97 1.19
C TRP A 32 8.16 -23.98 0.03
N GLU A 33 9.22 -23.78 -0.72
CA GLU A 33 9.25 -22.82 -1.84
C GLU A 33 8.17 -23.14 -2.89
N ALA A 34 8.12 -24.37 -3.36
CA ALA A 34 7.10 -24.79 -4.32
C ALA A 34 5.68 -24.73 -3.74
N PHE A 35 5.54 -25.07 -2.45
CA PHE A 35 4.26 -25.03 -1.77
C PHE A 35 3.73 -23.61 -1.61
N VAL A 36 4.57 -22.65 -1.16
CA VAL A 36 4.16 -21.28 -0.91
C VAL A 36 3.82 -20.52 -2.20
N HIS A 37 4.54 -20.77 -3.30
CA HIS A 37 4.16 -20.22 -4.61
C HIS A 37 2.78 -20.71 -5.06
N LYS A 38 2.49 -22.00 -4.90
CA LYS A 38 1.16 -22.53 -5.19
C LYS A 38 0.07 -21.96 -4.28
N LEU A 39 0.37 -21.79 -3.00
CA LEU A 39 -0.54 -21.17 -2.04
C LEU A 39 -0.85 -19.70 -2.44
N ALA A 40 0.18 -18.95 -2.85
CA ALA A 40 0.04 -17.58 -3.33
C ALA A 40 -0.87 -17.49 -4.57
N ASP A 41 -0.69 -18.38 -5.53
CA ASP A 41 -1.54 -18.45 -6.72
C ASP A 41 -3.00 -18.79 -6.38
N ASP A 42 -3.23 -19.69 -5.44
CA ASP A 42 -4.57 -20.06 -4.99
C ASP A 42 -5.26 -18.89 -4.29
N VAL A 43 -4.52 -18.14 -3.46
CA VAL A 43 -5.01 -16.94 -2.76
C VAL A 43 -5.39 -15.84 -3.75
N LEU A 44 -4.59 -15.60 -4.78
CA LEU A 44 -4.92 -14.60 -5.83
C LEU A 44 -6.21 -14.92 -6.59
N LYS A 45 -6.55 -16.21 -6.71
CA LYS A 45 -7.78 -16.69 -7.36
C LYS A 45 -8.97 -16.72 -6.41
N SER A 46 -8.74 -16.55 -5.11
CA SER A 46 -9.77 -16.58 -4.07
C SER A 46 -10.39 -15.20 -3.84
N SER A 47 -11.35 -15.13 -2.93
CA SER A 47 -11.96 -13.88 -2.46
C SER A 47 -11.12 -13.13 -1.42
N THR A 48 -9.92 -13.62 -1.09
CA THR A 48 -9.04 -13.05 -0.05
C THR A 48 -7.69 -12.56 -0.58
N PRO A 49 -7.65 -11.64 -1.56
CA PRO A 49 -6.39 -11.23 -2.17
C PRO A 49 -5.43 -10.53 -1.19
N LYS A 50 -5.91 -10.01 -0.07
CA LYS A 50 -5.03 -9.42 0.98
C LYS A 50 -4.04 -10.43 1.56
N ARG A 51 -4.39 -11.70 1.63
CA ARG A 51 -3.49 -12.77 2.10
C ARG A 51 -2.30 -13.00 1.17
N TYR A 52 -2.41 -12.61 -0.09
CA TYR A 52 -1.27 -12.58 -1.00
C TYR A 52 -0.20 -11.60 -0.52
N ALA A 53 -0.60 -10.41 -0.09
CA ALA A 53 0.33 -9.43 0.48
C ALA A 53 0.99 -9.95 1.77
N GLU A 54 0.26 -10.67 2.62
CA GLU A 54 0.81 -11.32 3.81
C GLU A 54 1.87 -12.37 3.45
N ILE A 55 1.62 -13.22 2.44
CA ILE A 55 2.60 -14.19 1.95
C ILE A 55 3.85 -13.47 1.45
N CYS A 56 3.69 -12.48 0.56
CA CYS A 56 4.82 -11.71 0.03
C CYS A 56 5.64 -11.05 1.14
N SER A 57 4.96 -10.49 2.14
CA SER A 57 5.60 -9.89 3.31
C SER A 57 6.39 -10.90 4.12
N ASN A 58 5.81 -12.07 4.40
CA ASN A 58 6.42 -13.12 5.21
C ASN A 58 7.61 -13.81 4.51
N GLU A 59 7.56 -13.90 3.18
CA GLU A 59 8.62 -14.53 2.37
C GLU A 59 9.66 -13.52 1.87
N GLY A 60 9.46 -12.21 2.11
CA GLY A 60 10.38 -11.17 1.66
C GLY A 60 10.33 -10.90 0.15
N TRP A 61 9.20 -11.19 -0.49
CA TRP A 61 8.98 -10.93 -1.91
C TRP A 61 8.59 -9.46 -2.13
N HIS A 62 9.58 -8.58 -2.00
CA HIS A 62 9.34 -7.13 -1.98
C HIS A 62 8.84 -6.58 -3.31
N GLN A 63 9.33 -7.11 -4.44
CA GLN A 63 8.87 -6.69 -5.77
C GLN A 63 7.42 -7.08 -6.01
N GLU A 64 7.07 -8.32 -5.74
CA GLU A 64 5.71 -8.86 -5.90
C GLU A 64 4.73 -8.13 -4.98
N LEU A 65 5.16 -7.82 -3.74
CA LEU A 65 4.38 -7.05 -2.79
C LEU A 65 4.12 -5.62 -3.30
N MET A 66 5.15 -4.94 -3.81
CA MET A 66 5.01 -3.59 -4.36
C MET A 66 4.09 -3.56 -5.58
N ASP A 67 4.25 -4.50 -6.49
CA ASP A 67 3.40 -4.64 -7.68
C ASP A 67 1.94 -4.89 -7.30
N PHE A 68 1.71 -5.73 -6.29
CA PHE A 68 0.37 -5.99 -5.76
C PHE A 68 -0.25 -4.73 -5.14
N VAL A 69 0.49 -4.01 -4.27
CA VAL A 69 0.04 -2.76 -3.64
C VAL A 69 -0.33 -1.71 -4.69
N ARG A 70 0.49 -1.52 -5.72
CA ARG A 70 0.21 -0.61 -6.84
C ARG A 70 -1.07 -0.99 -7.58
N LYS A 71 -1.25 -2.27 -7.88
CA LYS A 71 -2.43 -2.77 -8.60
C LYS A 71 -3.73 -2.58 -7.83
N GLN A 72 -3.70 -2.70 -6.50
CA GLN A 72 -4.90 -2.54 -5.68
C GLN A 72 -5.31 -1.07 -5.47
N PHE A 73 -4.43 -0.10 -5.70
CA PHE A 73 -4.67 1.33 -5.49
C PHE A 73 -5.26 1.67 -4.11
N SER A 74 -4.87 0.94 -3.08
CA SER A 74 -5.33 1.14 -1.72
C SER A 74 -4.25 1.81 -0.89
N ILE A 75 -4.51 3.04 -0.44
CA ILE A 75 -3.56 3.75 0.44
C ILE A 75 -3.40 3.04 1.78
N GLY A 76 -4.46 2.43 2.31
CA GLY A 76 -4.39 1.66 3.54
C GLY A 76 -3.46 0.45 3.41
N LEU A 77 -3.51 -0.26 2.28
CA LEU A 77 -2.62 -1.38 1.99
C LEU A 77 -1.16 -0.90 1.82
N LEU A 78 -0.94 0.23 1.16
CA LEU A 78 0.40 0.83 1.06
C LEU A 78 0.95 1.16 2.44
N GLN A 79 0.18 1.83 3.29
CA GLN A 79 0.60 2.22 4.63
C GLN A 79 0.89 1.02 5.54
N GLU A 80 0.17 -0.09 5.38
CA GLU A 80 0.39 -1.32 6.12
C GLU A 80 1.79 -1.92 5.87
N TYR A 81 2.23 -1.93 4.61
CA TYR A 81 3.52 -2.52 4.20
C TYR A 81 4.63 -1.50 3.92
N GLU A 82 4.38 -0.21 4.09
CA GLU A 82 5.28 0.88 3.71
C GLU A 82 6.65 0.77 4.34
N LYS A 83 6.72 0.49 5.64
CA LYS A 83 8.00 0.35 6.36
C LYS A 83 8.87 -0.77 5.79
N GLN A 84 8.26 -1.86 5.37
CA GLN A 84 8.94 -3.00 4.78
C GLN A 84 9.41 -2.71 3.35
N LEU A 85 8.61 -1.99 2.57
CA LEU A 85 8.88 -1.67 1.18
C LEU A 85 9.84 -0.49 1.00
N LEU A 86 9.87 0.45 1.93
CA LEU A 86 10.61 1.69 1.82
C LEU A 86 12.10 1.53 1.48
N PRO A 87 12.87 0.57 2.06
CA PRO A 87 14.27 0.37 1.72
C PRO A 87 14.52 -0.04 0.26
N TYR A 88 13.52 -0.63 -0.40
CA TYR A 88 13.65 -1.22 -1.75
C TYR A 88 12.91 -0.42 -2.83
N HIS A 89 11.80 0.23 -2.47
CA HIS A 89 10.82 0.81 -3.40
C HIS A 89 10.42 2.24 -3.07
N ARG A 90 11.35 3.04 -2.52
CA ARG A 90 11.07 4.44 -2.10
C ARG A 90 10.40 5.28 -3.19
N ASN A 91 10.95 5.27 -4.40
CA ASN A 91 10.41 6.09 -5.50
C ASN A 91 9.00 5.66 -5.91
N GLU A 92 8.76 4.36 -5.97
CA GLU A 92 7.45 3.81 -6.30
C GLU A 92 6.40 4.14 -5.22
N ILE A 93 6.78 4.14 -3.95
CA ILE A 93 5.93 4.58 -2.83
C ILE A 93 5.56 6.06 -2.98
N ILE A 94 6.54 6.92 -3.30
CA ILE A 94 6.32 8.35 -3.52
C ILE A 94 5.35 8.56 -4.69
N GLU A 95 5.54 7.86 -5.79
CA GLU A 95 4.64 7.90 -6.96
C GLU A 95 3.21 7.48 -6.60
N CYS A 96 3.04 6.45 -5.78
CA CYS A 96 1.73 6.01 -5.29
C CYS A 96 1.04 7.11 -4.48
N TYR A 97 1.75 7.82 -3.60
CA TYR A 97 1.19 8.94 -2.84
C TYR A 97 0.79 10.11 -3.73
N VAL A 98 1.62 10.49 -4.70
CA VAL A 98 1.30 11.55 -5.66
C VAL A 98 0.05 11.19 -6.47
N HIS A 99 -0.02 9.96 -6.98
CA HIS A 99 -1.19 9.47 -7.71
C HIS A 99 -2.45 9.49 -6.83
N TYR A 100 -2.35 9.10 -5.58
CA TYR A 100 -3.45 9.11 -4.63
C TYR A 100 -3.94 10.53 -4.30
N ILE A 101 -3.04 11.51 -4.20
CA ILE A 101 -3.37 12.94 -4.03
C ILE A 101 -4.25 13.42 -5.19
N TYR A 102 -3.86 13.15 -6.43
CA TYR A 102 -4.66 13.54 -7.60
C TYR A 102 -6.03 12.85 -7.62
N LYS A 103 -6.08 11.57 -7.28
CA LYS A 103 -7.32 10.80 -7.18
C LYS A 103 -8.26 11.35 -6.11
N LEU A 104 -7.73 11.75 -4.96
CA LEU A 104 -8.52 12.41 -3.91
C LEU A 104 -9.13 13.72 -4.41
N MET A 105 -8.36 14.54 -5.13
CA MET A 105 -8.86 15.80 -5.69
C MET A 105 -9.95 15.60 -6.75
N GLU A 106 -9.93 14.50 -7.48
CA GLU A 106 -10.94 14.19 -8.48
C GLU A 106 -12.26 13.70 -7.85
N ASN A 107 -12.15 12.90 -6.78
CA ASN A 107 -13.29 12.16 -6.24
C ASN A 107 -13.88 12.74 -4.93
N SER A 108 -13.17 13.63 -4.26
CA SER A 108 -13.56 14.17 -2.96
C SER A 108 -13.38 15.67 -2.91
N ARG A 109 -14.22 16.31 -2.10
CA ARG A 109 -14.17 17.76 -1.83
C ARG A 109 -14.32 17.99 -0.33
N GLY A 110 -13.74 19.09 0.15
CA GLY A 110 -13.88 19.51 1.53
C GLY A 110 -12.56 19.67 2.26
N ARG A 111 -12.60 20.38 3.37
CA ARG A 111 -11.41 20.80 4.12
C ARG A 111 -10.65 19.62 4.69
N ASP A 112 -11.33 18.54 5.09
CA ASP A 112 -10.68 17.35 5.62
C ASP A 112 -9.88 16.60 4.53
N THR A 113 -10.43 16.49 3.32
CA THR A 113 -9.70 15.97 2.15
C THR A 113 -8.46 16.83 1.85
N TYR A 114 -8.56 18.15 1.93
CA TYR A 114 -7.43 19.04 1.64
C TYR A 114 -6.33 18.95 2.72
N ARG A 115 -6.70 18.77 3.98
CA ARG A 115 -5.74 18.48 5.06
C ARG A 115 -5.05 17.12 4.86
N GLU A 116 -5.78 16.12 4.43
CA GLU A 116 -5.23 14.80 4.10
C GLU A 116 -4.21 14.90 2.97
N ILE A 117 -4.52 15.60 1.88
CA ILE A 117 -3.58 15.87 0.79
C ILE A 117 -2.33 16.58 1.30
N CYS A 118 -2.48 17.59 2.14
CA CYS A 118 -1.35 18.29 2.75
C CYS A 118 -0.48 17.37 3.62
N ASN A 119 -1.08 16.42 4.32
CA ASN A 119 -0.36 15.42 5.10
C ASN A 119 0.45 14.47 4.20
N TYR A 120 -0.09 14.05 3.05
CA TYR A 120 0.66 13.24 2.08
C TYR A 120 1.80 14.02 1.43
N LEU A 121 1.61 15.30 1.11
CA LEU A 121 2.69 16.16 0.62
C LEU A 121 3.86 16.26 1.64
N ARG A 122 3.54 16.45 2.93
CA ARG A 122 4.56 16.42 3.99
C ARG A 122 5.22 15.05 4.12
N HIS A 123 4.46 13.99 3.90
CA HIS A 123 4.97 12.62 3.98
C HIS A 123 6.01 12.33 2.90
N ILE A 124 5.72 12.69 1.65
CA ILE A 124 6.70 12.51 0.55
C ILE A 124 7.93 13.42 0.70
N CYS A 125 7.81 14.60 1.34
CA CYS A 125 8.96 15.42 1.72
C CYS A 125 9.90 14.68 2.67
N ARG A 126 9.35 13.98 3.68
CA ARG A 126 10.14 13.19 4.63
C ARG A 126 10.89 12.03 3.95
N TYR A 127 10.41 11.58 2.80
CA TYR A 127 11.11 10.57 1.97
C TYR A 127 12.13 11.18 0.99
N GLY A 128 12.42 12.47 1.11
CA GLY A 128 13.43 13.15 0.29
C GLY A 128 12.90 13.68 -1.05
N ALA A 129 11.59 13.64 -1.29
CA ALA A 129 10.98 14.13 -2.52
C ALA A 129 10.40 15.55 -2.38
N LYS A 130 11.14 16.46 -1.74
CA LYS A 130 10.75 17.85 -1.50
C LYS A 130 10.36 18.58 -2.79
N ASN A 131 11.19 18.46 -3.84
CA ASN A 131 10.93 19.13 -5.11
C ASN A 131 9.63 18.64 -5.75
N LEU A 132 9.37 17.34 -5.72
CA LEU A 132 8.14 16.76 -6.24
C LEU A 132 6.91 17.21 -5.43
N ALA A 133 7.04 17.32 -4.11
CA ALA A 133 5.97 17.83 -3.26
C ALA A 133 5.63 19.29 -3.58
N ILE A 134 6.63 20.14 -3.80
CA ILE A 134 6.47 21.54 -4.20
C ILE A 134 5.80 21.64 -5.57
N GLU A 135 6.27 20.84 -6.53
CA GLU A 135 5.71 20.76 -7.88
C GLU A 135 4.24 20.34 -7.86
N THR A 136 3.92 19.27 -7.14
CA THR A 136 2.56 18.79 -6.97
C THR A 136 1.66 19.84 -6.32
N ALA A 137 2.11 20.50 -5.27
CA ALA A 137 1.36 21.60 -4.62
C ALA A 137 1.11 22.77 -5.57
N THR A 138 2.10 23.13 -6.40
CA THR A 138 2.01 24.19 -7.40
C THR A 138 0.99 23.86 -8.48
N GLU A 139 1.00 22.64 -8.99
CA GLU A 139 0.03 22.16 -9.96
C GLU A 139 -1.40 22.17 -9.38
N LEU A 140 -1.58 21.74 -8.15
CA LEU A 140 -2.87 21.78 -7.46
C LEU A 140 -3.40 23.22 -7.33
N ARG A 141 -2.55 24.18 -6.93
CA ARG A 141 -2.91 25.61 -6.86
C ARG A 141 -3.35 26.14 -8.22
N THR A 142 -2.67 25.79 -9.27
CA THR A 142 -2.97 26.24 -10.64
C THR A 142 -4.27 25.63 -11.16
N LYS A 143 -4.40 24.31 -11.05
CA LYS A 143 -5.58 23.57 -11.54
C LYS A 143 -6.86 23.93 -10.77
N TYR A 144 -6.74 24.11 -9.45
CA TYR A 144 -7.85 24.37 -8.55
C TYR A 144 -7.84 25.79 -7.96
N ARG A 145 -7.37 26.78 -8.73
CA ARG A 145 -7.20 28.20 -8.29
C ARG A 145 -8.43 28.84 -7.67
N ARG A 146 -9.64 28.35 -7.98
CA ARG A 146 -10.90 28.85 -7.40
C ARG A 146 -11.26 28.20 -6.06
N CYS A 147 -10.56 27.16 -5.66
CA CYS A 147 -10.80 26.44 -4.41
C CYS A 147 -10.02 27.09 -3.27
N ARG A 148 -10.58 28.14 -2.65
CA ARG A 148 -9.94 28.91 -1.56
C ARG A 148 -9.50 28.02 -0.40
N ALA A 149 -10.38 27.09 0.03
CA ALA A 149 -10.09 26.20 1.14
C ALA A 149 -8.88 25.29 0.89
N LEU A 150 -8.70 24.79 -0.34
CA LEU A 150 -7.50 24.04 -0.71
C LEU A 150 -6.25 24.92 -0.65
N ILE A 151 -6.30 26.11 -1.22
CA ILE A 151 -5.17 27.05 -1.24
C ILE A 151 -4.76 27.44 0.19
N GLU A 152 -5.73 27.70 1.06
CA GLU A 152 -5.47 27.99 2.48
C GLU A 152 -4.74 26.83 3.17
N GLU A 153 -5.16 25.58 2.96
CA GLU A 153 -4.48 24.42 3.56
C GLU A 153 -3.08 24.20 2.96
N LEU A 154 -2.92 24.34 1.63
CA LEU A 154 -1.61 24.25 0.99
C LEU A 154 -0.62 25.32 1.47
N ASN A 155 -1.10 26.53 1.78
CA ASN A 155 -0.25 27.62 2.29
C ASN A 155 0.26 27.38 3.72
N LYS A 156 -0.32 26.44 4.47
CA LYS A 156 0.15 26.04 5.80
C LYS A 156 1.35 25.07 5.75
N ILE A 157 1.70 24.54 4.57
CA ILE A 157 2.83 23.63 4.43
C ILE A 157 4.12 24.45 4.37
N SER A 158 5.06 24.17 5.28
CA SER A 158 6.46 24.57 5.14
C SER A 158 7.23 23.45 4.43
N PHE A 159 7.91 23.81 3.35
CA PHE A 159 8.79 22.90 2.59
C PHE A 159 10.27 23.10 2.96
N ASP A 160 10.55 23.79 4.07
CA ASP A 160 11.93 24.10 4.54
C ASP A 160 12.61 22.90 5.21
#